data_f450bf58a2bc92adc698f1a21a64399e
#
_entry.id   f450bf58a2bc92adc698f1a21a64399e
#
_cell.length_a   1.000
_cell.length_b   1.000
_cell.length_c   1.000
_cell.angle_alpha   90.00
_cell.angle_beta   90.00
_cell.angle_gamma   90.00
#
_symmetry.space_group_name_H-M   'P 1'
#
loop_
_entity.id
_entity.type
_entity.pdbx_description
1 polymer ?
#
loop_
_entity_poly.entity_id
_entity_poly.type
_entity_poly.pdbx_seq_one_letter_code
_entity_poly.pdbx_strand_id
1 'polypeptide(L)'
;HGAMQKSGLAYSDLSAIAATCGPGLIGGGMVGMMAGKAIAAAHKLPFIAVNHLEAHLLTARLTDDAPMPYLCLLVSGGHSQLLIAEDIGTYKRIGTTLDDALGEAFDKTAKIMGLPYPGGPHLQKLAEEYITRCADEGCAPDDIIATYNLPHPLVRQPNMDFSFSGLKTAMRNHIDKITGQEITTHQAQELAYCFHQAIIGVLNKKVGRAIDYYK
;
A
#
# COMPACT_ATOMS: atom_id res chain seq x y z
N HIS A 1 -25.78 -7.18 9.36
CA HIS A 1 -27.16 -6.89 9.80
C HIS A 1 -27.75 -5.71 9.01
N GLY A 2 -27.05 -4.57 8.93
CA GLY A 2 -27.54 -3.39 8.21
C GLY A 2 -27.81 -3.61 6.71
N ALA A 3 -26.99 -4.42 6.03
CA ALA A 3 -27.18 -4.75 4.62
C ALA A 3 -28.47 -5.57 4.41
N MET A 4 -28.71 -6.56 5.27
CA MET A 4 -29.96 -7.36 5.23
C MET A 4 -31.21 -6.50 5.48
N GLN A 5 -31.13 -5.58 6.45
CA GLN A 5 -32.26 -4.66 6.70
C GLN A 5 -32.55 -3.75 5.50
N LYS A 6 -31.49 -3.23 4.84
CA LYS A 6 -31.66 -2.37 3.65
C LYS A 6 -32.17 -3.11 2.42
N SER A 7 -31.79 -4.39 2.26
CA SER A 7 -32.23 -5.20 1.11
C SER A 7 -33.67 -5.68 1.22
N GLY A 8 -34.23 -5.73 2.44
CA GLY A 8 -35.53 -6.34 2.70
C GLY A 8 -35.58 -7.87 2.56
N LEU A 9 -34.41 -8.52 2.36
CA LEU A 9 -34.28 -9.96 2.18
C LEU A 9 -34.12 -10.68 3.52
N ALA A 10 -34.64 -11.90 3.61
CA ALA A 10 -34.31 -12.83 4.68
C ALA A 10 -33.03 -13.63 4.32
N TYR A 11 -32.35 -14.20 5.33
CA TYR A 11 -31.20 -15.06 5.05
C TYR A 11 -31.52 -16.29 4.21
N SER A 12 -32.78 -16.79 4.29
CA SER A 12 -33.28 -17.89 3.46
C SER A 12 -33.34 -17.57 1.98
N ASP A 13 -33.41 -16.30 1.62
CA ASP A 13 -33.52 -15.85 0.23
C ASP A 13 -32.14 -15.73 -0.46
N LEU A 14 -31.06 -15.94 0.30
CA LEU A 14 -29.69 -15.85 -0.22
C LEU A 14 -29.27 -17.18 -0.85
N SER A 15 -28.54 -17.11 -1.96
CA SER A 15 -27.96 -18.28 -2.63
C SER A 15 -26.66 -18.77 -1.99
N ALA A 16 -25.89 -17.88 -1.37
CA ALA A 16 -24.62 -18.19 -0.72
C ALA A 16 -24.20 -17.05 0.24
N ILE A 17 -23.24 -17.36 1.10
CA ILE A 17 -22.54 -16.38 1.94
C ILE A 17 -21.09 -16.32 1.50
N ALA A 18 -20.60 -15.13 1.14
CA ALA A 18 -19.21 -14.90 0.83
C ALA A 18 -18.51 -14.06 1.91
N ALA A 19 -17.28 -14.41 2.25
CA ALA A 19 -16.45 -13.60 3.14
C ALA A 19 -14.97 -13.72 2.79
N THR A 20 -14.21 -12.65 3.06
CA THR A 20 -12.77 -12.64 2.92
C THR A 20 -12.14 -13.59 3.94
N CYS A 21 -11.32 -14.54 3.45
CA CYS A 21 -10.70 -15.59 4.25
C CYS A 21 -9.17 -15.48 4.36
N GLY A 22 -8.60 -14.36 3.94
CA GLY A 22 -7.17 -14.08 3.97
C GLY A 22 -6.57 -13.90 2.57
N PRO A 23 -5.25 -13.57 2.50
CA PRO A 23 -4.38 -13.20 3.60
C PRO A 23 -4.74 -11.84 4.23
N GLY A 24 -4.18 -11.55 5.43
CA GLY A 24 -4.39 -10.26 6.11
C GLY A 24 -4.27 -10.40 7.63
N LEU A 25 -4.61 -9.33 8.34
CA LEU A 25 -4.60 -9.29 9.80
C LEU A 25 -5.59 -10.31 10.38
N ILE A 26 -5.07 -11.22 11.21
CA ILE A 26 -5.80 -12.36 11.77
C ILE A 26 -7.07 -11.90 12.49
N GLY A 27 -7.00 -10.84 13.33
CA GLY A 27 -8.13 -10.40 14.15
C GLY A 27 -9.36 -10.01 13.34
N GLY A 28 -9.23 -9.04 12.41
CA GLY A 28 -10.36 -8.55 11.59
C GLY A 28 -10.85 -9.59 10.58
N GLY A 29 -9.93 -10.27 9.88
CA GLY A 29 -10.26 -11.29 8.90
C GLY A 29 -10.99 -12.50 9.51
N MET A 30 -10.53 -12.98 10.67
CA MET A 30 -11.18 -14.11 11.37
C MET A 30 -12.61 -13.78 11.81
N VAL A 31 -12.86 -12.61 12.35
CA VAL A 31 -14.22 -12.21 12.79
C VAL A 31 -15.21 -12.26 11.63
N GLY A 32 -14.86 -11.64 10.48
CA GLY A 32 -15.72 -11.65 9.30
C GLY A 32 -15.94 -13.05 8.72
N MET A 33 -14.88 -13.83 8.60
CA MET A 33 -14.94 -15.21 8.11
C MET A 33 -15.79 -16.11 9.01
N MET A 34 -15.59 -16.05 10.33
CA MET A 34 -16.35 -16.88 11.28
C MET A 34 -17.81 -16.50 11.34
N ALA A 35 -18.11 -15.19 11.31
CA ALA A 35 -19.49 -14.73 11.19
C ALA A 35 -20.17 -15.22 9.90
N GLY A 36 -19.49 -15.12 8.76
CA GLY A 36 -19.99 -15.63 7.49
C GLY A 36 -20.23 -17.14 7.51
N LYS A 37 -19.29 -17.92 8.03
CA LYS A 37 -19.43 -19.37 8.19
C LYS A 37 -20.59 -19.77 9.11
N ALA A 38 -20.75 -19.05 10.23
CA ALA A 38 -21.84 -19.31 11.18
C ALA A 38 -23.22 -19.06 10.53
N ILE A 39 -23.36 -17.96 9.77
CA ILE A 39 -24.61 -17.65 9.03
C ILE A 39 -24.86 -18.72 7.96
N ALA A 40 -23.85 -19.08 7.17
CA ALA A 40 -23.97 -20.11 6.15
C ALA A 40 -24.41 -21.46 6.73
N ALA A 41 -23.79 -21.88 7.84
CA ALA A 41 -24.14 -23.12 8.52
C ALA A 41 -25.55 -23.10 9.09
N ALA A 42 -25.96 -22.01 9.76
CA ALA A 42 -27.28 -21.86 10.35
C ALA A 42 -28.43 -21.92 9.31
N HIS A 43 -28.18 -21.40 8.12
CA HIS A 43 -29.16 -21.35 7.03
C HIS A 43 -28.92 -22.42 5.96
N LYS A 44 -27.98 -23.33 6.14
CA LYS A 44 -27.59 -24.40 5.20
C LYS A 44 -27.25 -23.86 3.79
N LEU A 45 -26.61 -22.69 3.76
CA LEU A 45 -26.18 -22.04 2.52
C LEU A 45 -24.72 -22.40 2.18
N PRO A 46 -24.32 -22.41 0.90
CA PRO A 46 -22.92 -22.49 0.51
C PRO A 46 -22.10 -21.34 1.10
N PHE A 47 -20.85 -21.62 1.49
CA PHE A 47 -19.89 -20.61 1.91
C PHE A 47 -18.80 -20.44 0.86
N ILE A 48 -18.60 -19.20 0.41
CA ILE A 48 -17.57 -18.83 -0.58
C ILE A 48 -16.44 -18.12 0.16
N ALA A 49 -15.27 -18.77 0.18
CA ALA A 49 -14.05 -18.18 0.72
C ALA A 49 -13.39 -17.27 -0.32
N VAL A 50 -13.40 -15.97 -0.09
CA VAL A 50 -12.80 -14.98 -1.00
C VAL A 50 -11.35 -14.70 -0.58
N ASN A 51 -10.41 -14.79 -1.53
CA ASN A 51 -9.04 -14.37 -1.31
C ASN A 51 -8.96 -12.83 -1.33
N HIS A 52 -8.37 -12.25 -0.28
CA HIS A 52 -8.30 -10.79 -0.10
C HIS A 52 -7.49 -10.09 -1.21
N LEU A 53 -6.36 -10.68 -1.60
CA LEU A 53 -5.50 -10.11 -2.64
C LEU A 53 -6.13 -10.23 -4.02
N GLU A 54 -6.82 -11.34 -4.28
CA GLU A 54 -7.59 -11.54 -5.51
C GLU A 54 -8.72 -10.51 -5.62
N ALA A 55 -9.42 -10.22 -4.52
CA ALA A 55 -10.45 -9.20 -4.50
C ALA A 55 -9.88 -7.81 -4.86
N HIS A 56 -8.72 -7.45 -4.32
CA HIS A 56 -8.02 -6.23 -4.72
C HIS A 56 -7.62 -6.23 -6.20
N LEU A 57 -7.06 -7.34 -6.67
CA LEU A 57 -6.61 -7.47 -8.06
C LEU A 57 -7.77 -7.28 -9.04
N LEU A 58 -8.92 -7.90 -8.76
CA LEU A 58 -10.11 -7.86 -9.62
C LEU A 58 -10.91 -6.55 -9.54
N THR A 59 -10.56 -5.62 -8.62
CA THR A 59 -11.26 -4.34 -8.49
C THR A 59 -11.22 -3.54 -9.79
N ALA A 60 -10.12 -3.59 -10.56
CA ALA A 60 -10.01 -2.91 -11.85
C ALA A 60 -11.09 -3.36 -12.87
N ARG A 61 -11.57 -4.60 -12.77
CA ARG A 61 -12.68 -5.08 -13.60
C ARG A 61 -14.05 -4.63 -13.11
N LEU A 62 -14.17 -4.40 -11.82
CA LEU A 62 -15.42 -3.93 -11.24
C LEU A 62 -15.69 -2.46 -11.56
N THR A 63 -14.64 -1.62 -11.55
CA THR A 63 -14.74 -0.18 -11.74
C THR A 63 -14.58 0.26 -13.20
N ASP A 64 -13.69 -0.39 -13.95
CA ASP A 64 -13.24 0.07 -15.27
C ASP A 64 -13.37 -1.01 -16.37
N ASP A 65 -13.94 -2.17 -16.03
CA ASP A 65 -14.06 -3.35 -16.92
C ASP A 65 -12.73 -3.66 -17.66
N ALA A 66 -11.60 -3.53 -16.95
CA ALA A 66 -10.27 -3.70 -17.52
C ALA A 66 -10.11 -5.09 -18.16
N PRO A 67 -9.75 -5.18 -19.47
CA PRO A 67 -9.57 -6.48 -20.12
C PRO A 67 -8.34 -7.19 -19.57
N MET A 68 -8.40 -8.51 -19.46
CA MET A 68 -7.23 -9.34 -19.16
C MET A 68 -6.46 -9.71 -20.44
N PRO A 69 -5.14 -9.88 -20.39
CA PRO A 69 -4.29 -9.74 -19.21
C PRO A 69 -3.99 -8.28 -18.85
N TYR A 70 -3.74 -8.00 -17.56
CA TYR A 70 -3.24 -6.68 -17.13
C TYR A 70 -2.20 -6.80 -16.01
N LEU A 71 -1.31 -5.80 -15.94
CA LEU A 71 -0.34 -5.64 -14.86
C LEU A 71 -1.00 -4.87 -13.71
N CYS A 72 -0.90 -5.41 -12.49
CA CYS A 72 -1.40 -4.81 -11.28
C CYS A 72 -0.25 -4.51 -10.30
N LEU A 73 -0.17 -3.26 -9.85
CA LEU A 73 0.61 -2.87 -8.69
C LEU A 73 -0.31 -2.90 -7.47
N LEU A 74 -0.17 -3.94 -6.64
CA LEU A 74 -0.92 -4.11 -5.42
C LEU A 74 -0.09 -3.56 -4.26
N VAL A 75 -0.53 -2.47 -3.65
CA VAL A 75 0.13 -1.82 -2.50
C VAL A 75 -0.86 -1.60 -1.37
N SER A 76 -0.46 -2.00 -0.16
CA SER A 76 -1.27 -1.88 1.05
C SER A 76 -0.39 -1.78 2.29
N GLY A 77 -1.00 -1.77 3.48
CA GLY A 77 -0.28 -1.83 4.75
C GLY A 77 0.57 -3.09 4.94
N GLY A 78 0.16 -4.23 4.35
CA GLY A 78 0.84 -5.52 4.54
C GLY A 78 1.41 -6.13 3.26
N HIS A 79 1.13 -5.56 2.09
CA HIS A 79 1.55 -6.14 0.81
C HIS A 79 2.05 -5.06 -0.15
N SER A 80 3.11 -5.39 -0.89
CA SER A 80 3.60 -4.61 -2.03
C SER A 80 4.07 -5.59 -3.08
N GLN A 81 3.26 -5.76 -4.14
CA GLN A 81 3.46 -6.81 -5.15
C GLN A 81 3.17 -6.28 -6.55
N LEU A 82 3.90 -6.80 -7.52
CA LEU A 82 3.57 -6.71 -8.94
C LEU A 82 3.03 -8.06 -9.41
N LEU A 83 1.83 -8.03 -9.97
CA LEU A 83 1.13 -9.22 -10.44
C LEU A 83 0.64 -9.02 -11.87
N ILE A 84 0.60 -10.11 -12.62
CA ILE A 84 -0.12 -10.18 -13.90
C ILE A 84 -1.38 -10.98 -13.64
N ALA A 85 -2.53 -10.39 -13.96
CA ALA A 85 -3.80 -11.07 -14.02
C ALA A 85 -3.99 -11.59 -15.45
N GLU A 86 -3.72 -12.87 -15.67
CA GLU A 86 -3.85 -13.51 -16.98
C GLU A 86 -5.32 -13.86 -17.25
N ASP A 87 -6.01 -14.36 -16.24
CA ASP A 87 -7.45 -14.65 -16.24
C ASP A 87 -7.95 -14.68 -14.78
N ILE A 88 -9.27 -14.80 -14.58
CA ILE A 88 -9.86 -14.99 -13.25
C ILE A 88 -9.33 -16.30 -12.65
N GLY A 89 -8.73 -16.21 -11.47
CA GLY A 89 -8.08 -17.36 -10.81
C GLY A 89 -6.67 -17.68 -11.33
N THR A 90 -6.17 -16.99 -12.36
CA THR A 90 -4.83 -17.22 -12.93
C THR A 90 -3.97 -15.97 -12.79
N TYR A 91 -3.13 -15.96 -11.76
CA TYR A 91 -2.31 -14.81 -11.41
C TYR A 91 -0.84 -15.17 -11.30
N LYS A 92 0.02 -14.34 -11.89
CA LYS A 92 1.46 -14.50 -11.84
C LYS A 92 2.09 -13.36 -11.05
N ARG A 93 2.67 -13.66 -9.89
CA ARG A 93 3.46 -12.70 -9.13
C ARG A 93 4.85 -12.58 -9.75
N ILE A 94 5.20 -11.37 -10.21
CA ILE A 94 6.46 -11.07 -10.90
C ILE A 94 7.42 -10.25 -10.03
N GLY A 95 6.93 -9.62 -8.96
CA GLY A 95 7.72 -8.90 -7.97
C GLY A 95 6.98 -8.80 -6.65
N THR A 96 7.73 -8.70 -5.56
CA THR A 96 7.19 -8.56 -4.21
C THR A 96 8.18 -7.76 -3.36
N THR A 97 7.70 -7.16 -2.25
CA THR A 97 8.63 -6.63 -1.27
C THR A 97 9.38 -7.77 -0.57
N LEU A 98 10.68 -7.57 -0.36
CA LEU A 98 11.56 -8.53 0.34
C LEU A 98 11.62 -8.24 1.85
N ASP A 99 11.08 -7.11 2.28
CA ASP A 99 11.09 -6.66 3.66
C ASP A 99 9.77 -5.95 4.02
N ASP A 100 9.80 -4.69 4.43
CA ASP A 100 8.58 -3.95 4.79
C ASP A 100 7.66 -3.76 3.57
N ALA A 101 6.36 -3.84 3.77
CA ALA A 101 5.38 -3.37 2.78
C ALA A 101 5.41 -1.84 2.71
N LEU A 102 4.90 -1.28 1.60
CA LEU A 102 4.92 0.17 1.38
C LEU A 102 4.21 0.95 2.49
N GLY A 103 2.99 0.55 2.84
CA GLY A 103 2.25 1.21 3.92
C GLY A 103 2.92 1.05 5.28
N GLU A 104 3.53 -0.12 5.54
CA GLU A 104 4.33 -0.35 6.73
C GLU A 104 5.56 0.57 6.80
N ALA A 105 6.22 0.83 5.66
CA ALA A 105 7.32 1.78 5.57
C ALA A 105 6.88 3.22 5.90
N PHE A 106 5.70 3.63 5.44
CA PHE A 106 5.10 4.91 5.81
C PHE A 106 4.81 5.00 7.30
N ASP A 107 4.15 4.00 7.88
CA ASP A 107 3.80 4.00 9.30
C ASP A 107 5.04 3.99 10.21
N LYS A 108 6.05 3.19 9.86
CA LYS A 108 7.31 3.14 10.61
C LYS A 108 8.09 4.45 10.51
N THR A 109 8.11 5.10 9.35
CA THR A 109 8.76 6.40 9.14
C THR A 109 8.04 7.50 9.91
N ALA A 110 6.71 7.55 9.83
CA ALA A 110 5.91 8.49 10.60
C ALA A 110 6.15 8.35 12.11
N LYS A 111 6.21 7.11 12.61
CA LYS A 111 6.52 6.83 14.02
C LYS A 111 7.89 7.36 14.44
N ILE A 112 8.92 7.25 13.58
CA ILE A 112 10.26 7.80 13.87
C ILE A 112 10.22 9.34 13.93
N MET A 113 9.36 9.96 13.12
CA MET A 113 9.14 11.41 13.11
C MET A 113 8.21 11.90 14.22
N GLY A 114 7.73 11.01 15.11
CA GLY A 114 6.78 11.38 16.18
C GLY A 114 5.35 11.66 15.71
N LEU A 115 5.00 11.23 14.48
CA LEU A 115 3.68 11.44 13.89
C LEU A 115 2.67 10.37 14.34
N PRO A 116 1.35 10.70 14.39
CA PRO A 116 0.30 9.75 14.77
C PRO A 116 0.13 8.60 13.75
N TYR A 117 -0.54 7.55 14.19
CA TYR A 117 -1.02 6.47 13.33
C TYR A 117 -2.45 6.77 12.83
N PRO A 118 -2.80 6.48 11.55
CA PRO A 118 -1.92 5.93 10.48
C PRO A 118 -0.95 6.98 9.94
N GLY A 119 0.30 6.56 9.67
CA GLY A 119 1.39 7.47 9.33
C GLY A 119 1.32 8.08 7.93
N GLY A 120 0.78 7.33 6.96
CA GLY A 120 0.72 7.75 5.55
C GLY A 120 0.10 9.12 5.33
N PRO A 121 -1.14 9.40 5.81
CA PRO A 121 -1.78 10.70 5.64
C PRO A 121 -1.00 11.87 6.25
N HIS A 122 -0.33 11.65 7.37
CA HIS A 122 0.47 12.69 8.03
C HIS A 122 1.75 13.03 7.24
N LEU A 123 2.45 12.00 6.72
CA LEU A 123 3.60 12.21 5.86
C LEU A 123 3.20 12.86 4.53
N GLN A 124 2.07 12.47 3.94
CA GLN A 124 1.55 13.11 2.75
C GLN A 124 1.30 14.60 2.98
N LYS A 125 0.61 14.95 4.06
CA LYS A 125 0.32 16.35 4.40
C LYS A 125 1.59 17.18 4.53
N LEU A 126 2.61 16.68 5.23
CA LEU A 126 3.89 17.37 5.37
C LEU A 126 4.59 17.58 4.02
N ALA A 127 4.56 16.59 3.13
CA ALA A 127 5.13 16.71 1.79
C ALA A 127 4.38 17.74 0.93
N GLU A 128 3.05 17.78 1.01
CA GLU A 128 2.22 18.78 0.31
C GLU A 128 2.47 20.20 0.84
N GLU A 129 2.60 20.36 2.16
CA GLU A 129 2.98 21.64 2.78
C GLU A 129 4.37 22.11 2.32
N TYR A 130 5.33 21.19 2.14
CA TYR A 130 6.64 21.51 1.57
C TYR A 130 6.53 22.04 0.15
N ILE A 131 5.76 21.37 -0.72
CA ILE A 131 5.54 21.79 -2.10
C ILE A 131 4.92 23.20 -2.14
N THR A 132 3.91 23.44 -1.31
CA THR A 132 3.25 24.75 -1.22
C THR A 132 4.24 25.84 -0.79
N ARG A 133 5.04 25.58 0.23
CA ARG A 133 6.07 26.50 0.69
C ARG A 133 7.08 26.83 -0.42
N CYS A 134 7.56 25.82 -1.16
CA CYS A 134 8.47 26.07 -2.28
C CYS A 134 7.85 26.94 -3.36
N ALA A 135 6.55 26.77 -3.65
CA ALA A 135 5.85 27.62 -4.59
C ALA A 135 5.78 29.08 -4.14
N ASP A 136 5.54 29.31 -2.82
CA ASP A 136 5.49 30.65 -2.24
C ASP A 136 6.88 31.33 -2.17
N GLU A 137 7.93 30.53 -1.94
CA GLU A 137 9.32 31.00 -1.84
C GLU A 137 10.04 31.07 -3.19
N GLY A 138 9.44 30.52 -4.28
CA GLY A 138 10.01 30.47 -5.62
C GLY A 138 11.17 29.49 -5.75
N CYS A 139 11.22 28.42 -4.93
CA CYS A 139 12.22 27.36 -5.02
C CYS A 139 11.65 26.12 -5.74
N ALA A 140 12.55 25.30 -6.31
CA ALA A 140 12.17 24.01 -6.87
C ALA A 140 12.14 22.96 -5.76
N PRO A 141 11.01 22.22 -5.56
CA PRO A 141 10.94 21.22 -4.49
C PRO A 141 12.03 20.14 -4.58
N ASP A 142 12.48 19.78 -5.79
CA ASP A 142 13.47 18.72 -5.99
C ASP A 142 14.89 19.11 -5.57
N ASP A 143 15.19 20.40 -5.36
CA ASP A 143 16.53 20.87 -4.96
C ASP A 143 16.97 20.25 -3.62
N ILE A 144 16.02 19.93 -2.74
CA ILE A 144 16.30 19.32 -1.43
C ILE A 144 16.70 17.84 -1.50
N ILE A 145 16.36 17.14 -2.59
CA ILE A 145 16.58 15.70 -2.74
C ILE A 145 18.06 15.36 -2.59
N ALA A 146 18.95 16.18 -3.18
CA ALA A 146 20.39 15.98 -3.10
C ALA A 146 20.93 16.13 -1.67
N THR A 147 20.31 16.97 -0.85
CA THR A 147 20.71 17.23 0.54
C THR A 147 20.47 16.00 1.41
N TYR A 148 19.29 15.37 1.31
CA TYR A 148 18.95 14.19 2.10
C TYR A 148 19.42 12.88 1.44
N ASN A 149 19.52 12.85 0.11
CA ASN A 149 20.03 11.74 -0.70
C ASN A 149 19.55 10.36 -0.19
N LEU A 150 18.24 10.19 -0.06
CA LEU A 150 17.64 8.95 0.42
C LEU A 150 17.89 7.80 -0.57
N PRO A 151 18.16 6.59 -0.10
CA PRO A 151 18.46 5.46 -0.97
C PRO A 151 17.24 5.04 -1.80
N HIS A 152 17.50 4.45 -2.97
CA HIS A 152 16.52 3.77 -3.80
C HIS A 152 16.82 2.26 -3.78
N PRO A 153 16.35 1.51 -2.78
CA PRO A 153 16.72 0.11 -2.63
C PRO A 153 16.34 -0.74 -3.84
N LEU A 154 17.19 -1.70 -4.19
CA LEU A 154 17.01 -2.66 -5.29
C LEU A 154 16.80 -2.08 -6.69
N VAL A 155 16.81 -0.77 -6.89
CA VAL A 155 16.56 -0.12 -8.20
C VAL A 155 17.52 -0.59 -9.30
N ARG A 156 18.79 -0.89 -8.94
CA ARG A 156 19.81 -1.39 -9.88
C ARG A 156 19.68 -2.88 -10.18
N GLN A 157 18.97 -3.66 -9.35
CA GLN A 157 18.80 -5.10 -9.58
C GLN A 157 17.81 -5.36 -10.71
N PRO A 158 18.06 -6.36 -11.58
CA PRO A 158 17.25 -6.60 -12.78
C PRO A 158 15.87 -7.21 -12.49
N ASN A 159 15.60 -7.65 -11.25
CA ASN A 159 14.31 -8.15 -10.83
C ASN A 159 13.28 -7.04 -10.62
N MET A 160 12.04 -7.40 -10.35
CA MET A 160 10.91 -6.51 -10.09
C MET A 160 10.54 -6.44 -8.60
N ASP A 161 11.41 -6.97 -7.72
CA ASP A 161 11.19 -6.94 -6.27
C ASP A 161 11.44 -5.56 -5.69
N PHE A 162 10.75 -5.27 -4.59
CA PHE A 162 10.85 -4.04 -3.82
C PHE A 162 11.61 -4.27 -2.51
N SER A 163 12.12 -3.19 -1.94
CA SER A 163 12.60 -3.13 -0.57
C SER A 163 12.40 -1.70 -0.06
N PHE A 164 11.87 -1.56 1.14
CA PHE A 164 11.57 -0.26 1.76
C PHE A 164 12.20 -0.10 3.14
N SER A 165 12.68 -1.17 3.79
CA SER A 165 13.25 -1.10 5.13
C SER A 165 14.49 -0.21 5.23
N GLY A 166 15.29 -0.14 4.16
CA GLY A 166 16.45 0.73 4.07
C GLY A 166 16.12 2.22 4.14
N LEU A 167 14.96 2.62 3.62
CA LEU A 167 14.47 4.00 3.70
C LEU A 167 14.22 4.43 5.14
N LYS A 168 13.59 3.57 5.95
CA LYS A 168 13.37 3.82 7.39
C LYS A 168 14.69 4.08 8.12
N THR A 169 15.71 3.28 7.85
CA THR A 169 17.04 3.45 8.47
C THR A 169 17.69 4.76 8.04
N ALA A 170 17.59 5.12 6.77
CA ALA A 170 18.11 6.39 6.26
C ALA A 170 17.39 7.58 6.91
N MET A 171 16.06 7.54 7.00
CA MET A 171 15.26 8.57 7.69
C MET A 171 15.69 8.72 9.14
N ARG A 172 15.83 7.61 9.88
CA ARG A 172 16.33 7.65 11.26
C ARG A 172 17.71 8.33 11.36
N ASN A 173 18.64 7.95 10.49
CA ASN A 173 19.99 8.53 10.49
C ASN A 173 19.98 10.05 10.26
N HIS A 174 19.07 10.57 9.44
CA HIS A 174 18.90 12.01 9.24
C HIS A 174 18.32 12.68 10.48
N ILE A 175 17.30 12.09 11.09
CA ILE A 175 16.68 12.60 12.32
C ILE A 175 17.68 12.57 13.47
N ASP A 176 18.45 11.48 13.65
CA ASP A 176 19.44 11.33 14.70
C ASP A 176 20.61 12.32 14.56
N LYS A 177 20.95 12.77 13.34
CA LYS A 177 21.96 13.82 13.09
C LYS A 177 21.50 15.22 13.51
N ILE A 178 20.20 15.44 13.58
CA ILE A 178 19.61 16.68 14.08
C ILE A 178 19.70 16.76 15.62
N THR A 179 20.36 15.77 16.25
CA THR A 179 20.35 15.45 17.67
C THR A 179 20.64 16.61 18.62
N GLY A 180 19.84 16.66 19.68
CA GLY A 180 19.87 17.69 20.74
C GLY A 180 18.77 18.75 20.60
N GLN A 181 18.06 18.77 19.48
CA GLN A 181 16.88 19.63 19.23
C GLN A 181 15.76 18.78 18.60
N GLU A 182 14.52 19.13 18.92
CA GLU A 182 13.37 18.57 18.20
C GLU A 182 13.48 18.91 16.70
N ILE A 183 13.09 17.97 15.83
CA ILE A 183 13.00 18.20 14.39
C ILE A 183 12.07 19.39 14.13
N THR A 184 12.54 20.40 13.42
CA THR A 184 11.70 21.56 13.08
C THR A 184 10.62 21.17 12.08
N THR A 185 9.52 21.93 12.04
CA THR A 185 8.43 21.72 11.05
C THR A 185 8.98 21.73 9.63
N HIS A 186 9.90 22.63 9.29
CA HIS A 186 10.50 22.72 7.96
C HIS A 186 11.28 21.46 7.61
N GLN A 187 12.13 20.97 8.53
CA GLN A 187 12.89 19.73 8.32
C GLN A 187 11.97 18.50 8.19
N ALA A 188 10.87 18.47 8.95
CA ALA A 188 9.88 17.40 8.84
C ALA A 188 9.20 17.40 7.46
N GLN A 189 8.84 18.57 6.94
CA GLN A 189 8.27 18.75 5.61
C GLN A 189 9.24 18.29 4.51
N GLU A 190 10.49 18.72 4.57
CA GLU A 190 11.55 18.34 3.62
C GLU A 190 11.82 16.84 3.62
N LEU A 191 11.96 16.23 4.80
CA LEU A 191 12.18 14.79 4.94
C LEU A 191 10.99 13.98 4.44
N ALA A 192 9.76 14.42 4.72
CA ALA A 192 8.55 13.77 4.22
C ALA A 192 8.48 13.82 2.68
N TYR A 193 8.82 14.96 2.08
CA TYR A 193 8.89 15.10 0.63
C TYR A 193 9.95 14.17 0.02
N CYS A 194 11.18 14.20 0.54
CA CYS A 194 12.26 13.33 0.06
C CYS A 194 11.92 11.84 0.20
N PHE A 195 11.24 11.45 1.28
CA PHE A 195 10.76 10.09 1.47
C PHE A 195 9.76 9.66 0.39
N HIS A 196 8.79 10.51 0.05
CA HIS A 196 7.85 10.25 -1.04
C HIS A 196 8.57 10.13 -2.39
N GLN A 197 9.51 11.04 -2.69
CA GLN A 197 10.26 11.01 -3.95
C GLN A 197 11.11 9.74 -4.08
N ALA A 198 11.74 9.29 -3.00
CA ALA A 198 12.49 8.03 -3.00
C ALA A 198 11.58 6.83 -3.29
N ILE A 199 10.40 6.77 -2.69
CA ILE A 199 9.39 5.71 -2.96
C ILE A 199 8.91 5.77 -4.40
N ILE A 200 8.53 6.94 -4.91
CA ILE A 200 8.09 7.15 -6.29
C ILE A 200 9.19 6.69 -7.25
N GLY A 201 10.45 7.03 -6.98
CA GLY A 201 11.60 6.60 -7.78
C GLY A 201 11.75 5.07 -7.85
N VAL A 202 11.58 4.38 -6.71
CA VAL A 202 11.61 2.90 -6.65
C VAL A 202 10.45 2.31 -7.44
N LEU A 203 9.21 2.79 -7.22
CA LEU A 203 8.01 2.29 -7.89
C LEU A 203 8.10 2.50 -9.41
N ASN A 204 8.40 3.72 -9.86
CA ASN A 204 8.52 4.04 -11.28
C ASN A 204 9.53 3.14 -12.00
N LYS A 205 10.69 2.90 -11.36
CA LYS A 205 11.72 2.05 -11.98
C LYS A 205 11.30 0.60 -12.07
N LYS A 206 10.66 0.05 -11.02
CA LYS A 206 10.25 -1.36 -10.98
C LYS A 206 9.02 -1.62 -11.84
N VAL A 207 8.03 -0.73 -11.79
CA VAL A 207 6.83 -0.81 -12.65
C VAL A 207 7.21 -0.61 -14.12
N GLY A 208 8.04 0.40 -14.44
CA GLY A 208 8.53 0.61 -15.79
C GLY A 208 9.23 -0.61 -16.36
N ARG A 209 10.11 -1.27 -15.58
CA ARG A 209 10.75 -2.53 -15.97
C ARG A 209 9.75 -3.65 -16.22
N ALA A 210 8.71 -3.76 -15.39
CA ALA A 210 7.66 -4.75 -15.58
C ALA A 210 6.90 -4.52 -16.88
N ILE A 211 6.55 -3.27 -17.18
CA ILE A 211 5.89 -2.89 -18.44
C ILE A 211 6.78 -3.23 -19.63
N ASP A 212 8.08 -2.90 -19.59
CA ASP A 212 9.01 -3.16 -20.69
C ASP A 212 9.26 -4.65 -20.92
N TYR A 213 9.21 -5.47 -19.87
CA TYR A 213 9.38 -6.91 -19.96
C TYR A 213 8.17 -7.62 -20.57
N TYR A 214 6.96 -7.07 -20.42
CA TYR A 214 5.71 -7.70 -20.83
C TYR A 214 5.02 -7.00 -22.03
N LYS A 215 5.67 -6.05 -22.67
CA LYS A 215 5.31 -5.54 -23.99
C LYS A 215 5.73 -6.49 -25.10
#